data_933eaf2e7b45e3dd9ad12ca80b787cc4
#
_entry.id   933eaf2e7b45e3dd9ad12ca80b787cc4
#
_cell.length_a   1.000
_cell.length_b   1.000
_cell.length_c   1.000
_cell.angle_alpha   90.00
_cell.angle_beta   90.00
_cell.angle_gamma   90.00
#
_symmetry.space_group_name_H-M   'P 1'
#
loop_
_entity.id
_entity.type
_entity.pdbx_description
1 polymer ?
#
loop_
_entity_poly.entity_id
_entity_poly.type
_entity_poly.pdbx_seq_one_letter_code
_entity_poly.pdbx_strand_id
1 'polypeptide(L)'
;LFELQDEGYRVFQAKLMPNISCDRIIGVRTPDLRSYAKKIFQMPEAKEFIQKLPHDYYEENNLHGALLSLLYPEDIETFLAELERFLPYVDNWATCDMLSPKIFRKHLPYIYERIKKWLQSDHEYTVRFGIVTLLDFYLDDAFDPEMLSLVANTESEKFYVKMAVAWFFSIALVNQYE
;
A
#
# COMPACT_ATOMS: atom_id res chain seq x y z
N LEU A 1 -14.46 -2.86 14.25
CA LEU A 1 -13.17 -2.20 14.49
C LEU A 1 -13.19 -1.35 15.78
N PHE A 2 -14.27 -0.64 16.08
CA PHE A 2 -14.37 0.21 17.27
C PHE A 2 -14.17 -0.52 18.60
N GLU A 3 -14.52 -1.81 18.68
CA GLU A 3 -14.25 -2.64 19.88
C GLU A 3 -12.74 -2.89 20.12
N LEU A 4 -11.90 -2.62 19.11
CA LEU A 4 -10.44 -2.78 19.16
C LEU A 4 -9.71 -1.45 19.33
N GLN A 5 -10.44 -0.38 19.62
CA GLN A 5 -9.90 0.98 19.75
C GLN A 5 -8.93 1.09 20.94
N ASP A 6 -7.77 1.74 20.67
CA ASP A 6 -6.80 2.19 21.66
C ASP A 6 -6.60 3.71 21.49
N GLU A 7 -7.10 4.49 22.45
CA GLU A 7 -7.06 5.95 22.37
C GLU A 7 -5.62 6.50 22.40
N GLY A 8 -4.72 5.87 23.15
CA GLY A 8 -3.30 6.26 23.15
C GLY A 8 -2.65 6.04 21.79
N TYR A 9 -2.98 4.94 21.14
CA TYR A 9 -2.50 4.64 19.78
C TYR A 9 -3.13 5.55 18.72
N ARG A 10 -4.41 5.90 18.87
CA ARG A 10 -5.10 6.88 18.01
C ARG A 10 -4.37 8.22 18.01
N VAL A 11 -4.08 8.77 19.19
CA VAL A 11 -3.36 10.04 19.34
C VAL A 11 -1.95 9.95 18.77
N PHE A 12 -1.27 8.82 18.93
CA PHE A 12 0.05 8.58 18.35
C PHE A 12 -0.01 8.58 16.81
N GLN A 13 -0.94 7.84 16.22
CA GLN A 13 -1.11 7.75 14.76
C GLN A 13 -1.47 9.10 14.14
N ALA A 14 -2.34 9.89 14.78
CA ALA A 14 -2.71 11.22 14.31
C ALA A 14 -1.50 12.15 14.16
N LYS A 15 -0.48 12.01 15.03
CA LYS A 15 0.77 12.78 14.91
C LYS A 15 1.65 12.36 13.74
N LEU A 16 1.58 11.09 13.35
CA LEU A 16 2.37 10.54 12.23
C LEU A 16 1.74 10.85 10.86
N MET A 17 0.44 11.09 10.83
CA MET A 17 -0.33 11.32 9.61
C MET A 17 -1.07 12.67 9.68
N PRO A 18 -0.35 13.81 9.60
CA PRO A 18 -0.96 15.13 9.77
C PRO A 18 -1.98 15.50 8.67
N ASN A 19 -1.98 14.77 7.57
CA ASN A 19 -2.94 14.91 6.47
C ASN A 19 -4.27 14.16 6.72
N ILE A 20 -4.35 13.30 7.75
CA ILE A 20 -5.57 12.59 8.14
C ILE A 20 -6.14 13.22 9.41
N SER A 21 -7.41 13.63 9.36
CA SER A 21 -8.08 14.18 10.54
C SER A 21 -8.21 13.12 11.64
N CYS A 22 -7.98 13.52 12.91
CA CYS A 22 -7.98 12.60 14.05
C CYS A 22 -9.32 11.88 14.25
N ASP A 23 -10.43 12.46 13.84
CA ASP A 23 -11.76 11.86 13.87
C ASP A 23 -11.94 10.73 12.83
N ARG A 24 -11.07 10.68 11.81
CA ARG A 24 -10.97 9.58 10.83
C ARG A 24 -10.03 8.45 11.27
N ILE A 25 -9.49 8.49 12.47
CA ILE A 25 -8.60 7.45 13.04
C ILE A 25 -9.32 6.80 14.22
N ILE A 26 -9.55 5.48 14.12
CA ILE A 26 -10.15 4.69 15.21
C ILE A 26 -9.09 4.40 16.29
N GLY A 27 -7.87 4.09 15.90
CA GLY A 27 -6.79 3.68 16.77
C GLY A 27 -6.67 2.18 16.95
N VAL A 28 -6.86 1.39 15.89
CA VAL A 28 -6.68 -0.06 15.92
C VAL A 28 -5.25 -0.42 15.56
N ARG A 29 -4.60 -1.21 16.41
CA ARG A 29 -3.22 -1.66 16.16
C ARG A 29 -3.15 -2.63 14.99
N THR A 30 -2.12 -2.52 14.17
CA THR A 30 -1.93 -3.36 12.97
C THR A 30 -2.03 -4.88 13.23
N PRO A 31 -1.46 -5.46 14.31
CA PRO A 31 -1.63 -6.89 14.60
C PRO A 31 -3.09 -7.28 14.85
N ASP A 32 -3.85 -6.45 15.56
CA ASP A 32 -5.26 -6.68 15.87
C ASP A 32 -6.11 -6.57 14.61
N LEU A 33 -5.84 -5.57 13.77
CA LEU A 33 -6.49 -5.40 12.47
C LEU A 33 -6.25 -6.61 11.56
N ARG A 34 -5.01 -7.09 11.46
CA ARG A 34 -4.67 -8.29 10.67
C ARG A 34 -5.33 -9.55 11.23
N SER A 35 -5.43 -9.68 12.55
CA SER A 35 -6.14 -10.78 13.21
C SER A 35 -7.64 -10.71 12.89
N TYR A 36 -8.21 -9.52 12.93
CA TYR A 36 -9.61 -9.29 12.58
C TYR A 36 -9.89 -9.63 11.11
N ALA A 37 -9.05 -9.17 10.18
CA ALA A 37 -9.17 -9.52 8.76
C ALA A 37 -9.21 -11.05 8.52
N LYS A 38 -8.32 -11.79 9.21
CA LYS A 38 -8.30 -13.27 9.14
C LYS A 38 -9.56 -13.94 9.70
N LYS A 39 -10.27 -13.29 10.63
CA LYS A 39 -11.52 -13.84 11.17
C LYS A 39 -12.68 -13.67 10.20
N ILE A 40 -12.70 -12.55 9.45
CA ILE A 40 -13.86 -12.17 8.64
C ILE A 40 -13.73 -12.46 7.15
N PHE A 41 -12.52 -12.71 6.59
CA PHE A 41 -12.32 -12.79 5.14
C PHE A 41 -13.16 -13.84 4.43
N GLN A 42 -13.60 -14.92 5.13
CA GLN A 42 -14.49 -15.95 4.59
C GLN A 42 -15.98 -15.59 4.67
N MET A 43 -16.32 -14.51 5.37
CA MET A 43 -17.70 -14.03 5.47
C MET A 43 -18.10 -13.29 4.19
N PRO A 44 -19.36 -13.42 3.73
CA PRO A 44 -19.85 -12.67 2.57
C PRO A 44 -19.64 -11.16 2.68
N GLU A 45 -19.77 -10.62 3.89
CA GLU A 45 -19.63 -9.20 4.21
C GLU A 45 -18.22 -8.66 3.93
N ALA A 46 -17.18 -9.51 3.94
CA ALA A 46 -15.84 -9.09 3.59
C ALA A 46 -15.73 -8.67 2.12
N LYS A 47 -16.39 -9.40 1.22
CA LYS A 47 -16.47 -9.04 -0.19
C LYS A 47 -17.32 -7.80 -0.41
N GLU A 48 -18.44 -7.67 0.28
CA GLU A 48 -19.26 -6.47 0.23
C GLU A 48 -18.53 -5.24 0.74
N PHE A 49 -17.72 -5.42 1.80
CA PHE A 49 -16.92 -4.34 2.39
C PHE A 49 -15.92 -3.77 1.40
N ILE A 50 -15.14 -4.61 0.71
CA ILE A 50 -14.16 -4.13 -0.27
C ILE A 50 -14.82 -3.49 -1.50
N GLN A 51 -16.09 -3.78 -1.79
CA GLN A 51 -16.84 -3.12 -2.87
C GLN A 51 -17.32 -1.72 -2.50
N LYS A 52 -17.41 -1.38 -1.21
CA LYS A 52 -17.86 -0.06 -0.73
C LYS A 52 -16.66 0.89 -0.62
N LEU A 53 -16.51 1.79 -1.55
CA LEU A 53 -15.50 2.85 -1.57
C LEU A 53 -16.16 4.20 -1.81
N PRO A 54 -15.64 5.28 -1.21
CA PRO A 54 -14.53 5.36 -0.26
C PRO A 54 -14.87 4.82 1.13
N HIS A 55 -13.83 4.54 1.94
CA HIS A 55 -13.98 4.26 3.36
C HIS A 55 -13.90 5.54 4.20
N ASP A 56 -14.58 5.55 5.35
CA ASP A 56 -14.62 6.72 6.23
C ASP A 56 -13.38 6.79 7.14
N TYR A 57 -12.86 5.63 7.59
CA TYR A 57 -11.77 5.56 8.56
C TYR A 57 -10.47 5.02 7.96
N TYR A 58 -9.36 5.51 8.52
CA TYR A 58 -8.01 5.07 8.20
C TYR A 58 -7.85 3.55 8.31
N GLU A 59 -8.35 2.97 9.39
CA GLU A 59 -8.26 1.53 9.63
C GLU A 59 -9.15 0.70 8.69
N GLU A 60 -10.19 1.28 8.14
CA GLU A 60 -10.99 0.63 7.09
C GLU A 60 -10.19 0.51 5.80
N ASN A 61 -9.42 1.54 5.44
CA ASN A 61 -8.48 1.44 4.31
C ASN A 61 -7.42 0.34 4.55
N ASN A 62 -6.88 0.26 5.77
CA ASN A 62 -5.92 -0.80 6.12
C ASN A 62 -6.56 -2.19 6.10
N LEU A 63 -7.80 -2.32 6.57
CA LEU A 63 -8.57 -3.57 6.53
C LEU A 63 -8.84 -4.00 5.08
N HIS A 64 -9.18 -3.04 4.21
CA HIS A 64 -9.37 -3.29 2.77
C HIS A 64 -8.11 -3.94 2.17
N GLY A 65 -6.95 -3.33 2.34
CA GLY A 65 -5.68 -3.88 1.84
C GLY A 65 -5.36 -5.29 2.39
N ALA A 66 -5.63 -5.51 3.67
CA ALA A 66 -5.45 -6.82 4.29
C ALA A 66 -6.42 -7.88 3.71
N LEU A 67 -7.67 -7.51 3.48
CA LEU A 67 -8.68 -8.40 2.91
C LEU A 67 -8.39 -8.76 1.45
N LEU A 68 -7.90 -7.82 0.63
CA LEU A 68 -7.51 -8.11 -0.76
C LEU A 68 -6.54 -9.30 -0.82
N SER A 69 -5.50 -9.27 0.03
CA SER A 69 -4.50 -10.34 0.07
C SER A 69 -5.03 -11.69 0.56
N LEU A 70 -6.10 -11.69 1.36
CA LEU A 70 -6.73 -12.91 1.88
C LEU A 70 -7.79 -13.47 0.94
N LEU A 71 -8.51 -12.59 0.23
CA LEU A 71 -9.58 -12.98 -0.70
C LEU A 71 -9.05 -13.51 -2.03
N TYR A 72 -7.90 -12.96 -2.50
CA TYR A 72 -7.33 -13.28 -3.81
C TYR A 72 -5.84 -13.70 -3.71
N PRO A 73 -5.52 -14.75 -2.93
CA PRO A 73 -4.13 -15.11 -2.65
C PRO A 73 -3.37 -15.69 -3.84
N GLU A 74 -4.09 -16.19 -4.87
CA GLU A 74 -3.53 -16.85 -6.07
C GLU A 74 -4.12 -16.30 -7.38
N ASP A 75 -5.12 -15.43 -7.34
CA ASP A 75 -5.77 -14.82 -8.50
C ASP A 75 -5.23 -13.41 -8.73
N ILE A 76 -4.15 -13.30 -9.49
CA ILE A 76 -3.46 -12.03 -9.76
C ILE A 76 -4.32 -11.03 -10.54
N GLU A 77 -5.14 -11.51 -11.48
CA GLU A 77 -5.96 -10.64 -12.31
C GLU A 77 -7.07 -9.98 -11.49
N THR A 78 -7.80 -10.76 -10.70
CA THR A 78 -8.83 -10.21 -9.80
C THR A 78 -8.20 -9.36 -8.72
N PHE A 79 -7.06 -9.79 -8.15
CA PHE A 79 -6.33 -9.01 -7.15
C PHE A 79 -5.97 -7.62 -7.68
N LEU A 80 -5.37 -7.54 -8.88
CA LEU A 80 -4.96 -6.27 -9.49
C LEU A 80 -6.15 -5.38 -9.85
N ALA A 81 -7.22 -5.95 -10.37
CA ALA A 81 -8.43 -5.19 -10.69
C ALA A 81 -9.00 -4.51 -9.43
N GLU A 82 -9.09 -5.24 -8.32
CA GLU A 82 -9.58 -4.70 -7.05
C GLU A 82 -8.58 -3.74 -6.40
N LEU A 83 -7.28 -4.02 -6.48
CA LEU A 83 -6.24 -3.12 -5.99
C LEU A 83 -6.26 -1.78 -6.75
N GLU A 84 -6.28 -1.81 -8.10
CA GLU A 84 -6.30 -0.61 -8.93
C GLU A 84 -7.59 0.21 -8.74
N ARG A 85 -8.70 -0.44 -8.38
CA ARG A 85 -9.93 0.24 -7.97
C ARG A 85 -9.79 0.91 -6.61
N PHE A 86 -9.00 0.34 -5.68
CA PHE A 86 -8.77 0.85 -4.33
C PHE A 86 -7.72 1.97 -4.28
N LEU A 87 -6.63 1.88 -5.06
CA LEU A 87 -5.50 2.81 -5.00
C LEU A 87 -5.89 4.30 -5.04
N PRO A 88 -6.87 4.76 -5.85
CA PRO A 88 -7.29 6.16 -5.86
C PRO A 88 -7.86 6.68 -4.53
N TYR A 89 -8.23 5.79 -3.63
CA TYR A 89 -8.79 6.13 -2.31
C TYR A 89 -7.76 6.04 -1.17
N VAL A 90 -6.55 5.62 -1.47
CA VAL A 90 -5.44 5.64 -0.51
C VAL A 90 -4.98 7.09 -0.32
N ASP A 91 -5.14 7.62 0.87
CA ASP A 91 -4.96 9.04 1.19
C ASP A 91 -3.82 9.31 2.18
N ASN A 92 -3.02 8.28 2.49
CA ASN A 92 -1.90 8.39 3.43
C ASN A 92 -0.79 7.37 3.16
N TRP A 93 0.42 7.70 3.61
CA TRP A 93 1.61 6.88 3.42
C TRP A 93 1.54 5.54 4.19
N ALA A 94 0.92 5.51 5.36
CA ALA A 94 0.90 4.31 6.20
C ALA A 94 0.02 3.21 5.59
N THR A 95 -1.15 3.56 5.06
CA THR A 95 -1.98 2.62 4.28
C THR A 95 -1.25 2.16 3.03
N CYS A 96 -0.63 3.10 2.29
CA CYS A 96 0.13 2.81 1.07
C CYS A 96 1.22 1.77 1.32
N ASP A 97 2.09 2.00 2.31
CA ASP A 97 3.26 1.17 2.60
C ASP A 97 2.89 -0.18 3.26
N MET A 98 1.70 -0.28 3.84
CA MET A 98 1.17 -1.57 4.31
C MET A 98 0.73 -2.52 3.19
N LEU A 99 0.51 -2.01 1.98
CA LEU A 99 0.14 -2.78 0.80
C LEU A 99 1.38 -3.45 0.20
N SER A 100 1.77 -4.60 0.73
CA SER A 100 2.88 -5.42 0.24
C SER A 100 2.39 -6.85 -0.08
N PRO A 101 1.69 -7.03 -1.21
CA PRO A 101 0.99 -8.27 -1.51
C PRO A 101 1.96 -9.37 -1.95
N LYS A 102 2.02 -10.47 -1.19
CA LYS A 102 2.95 -11.59 -1.46
C LYS A 102 2.75 -12.25 -2.83
N ILE A 103 1.55 -12.18 -3.40
CA ILE A 103 1.24 -12.71 -4.73
C ILE A 103 2.14 -12.08 -5.81
N PHE A 104 2.61 -10.85 -5.63
CA PHE A 104 3.50 -10.16 -6.58
C PHE A 104 4.80 -10.92 -6.84
N ARG A 105 5.35 -11.62 -5.82
CA ARG A 105 6.59 -12.41 -5.97
C ARG A 105 6.51 -13.50 -7.05
N LYS A 106 5.31 -13.98 -7.34
CA LYS A 106 5.07 -15.00 -8.38
C LYS A 106 4.88 -14.41 -9.78
N HIS A 107 4.73 -13.09 -9.89
CA HIS A 107 4.30 -12.41 -11.12
C HIS A 107 5.15 -11.16 -11.42
N LEU A 108 6.43 -11.11 -11.00
CA LEU A 108 7.27 -9.93 -11.09
C LEU A 108 7.29 -9.27 -12.49
N PRO A 109 7.49 -9.99 -13.62
CA PRO A 109 7.49 -9.35 -14.93
C PRO A 109 6.17 -8.66 -15.26
N TYR A 110 5.04 -9.23 -14.85
CA TYR A 110 3.72 -8.67 -15.07
C TYR A 110 3.47 -7.44 -14.19
N ILE A 111 3.89 -7.50 -12.92
CA ILE A 111 3.78 -6.38 -11.97
C ILE A 111 4.68 -5.22 -12.40
N TYR A 112 5.86 -5.48 -12.98
CA TYR A 112 6.74 -4.42 -13.47
C TYR A 112 6.06 -3.53 -14.52
N GLU A 113 5.29 -4.13 -15.45
CA GLU A 113 4.51 -3.36 -16.42
C GLU A 113 3.38 -2.55 -15.78
N ARG A 114 2.82 -3.01 -14.66
CA ARG A 114 1.84 -2.23 -13.87
C ARG A 114 2.51 -1.07 -13.13
N ILE A 115 3.68 -1.29 -12.55
CA ILE A 115 4.46 -0.25 -11.88
C ILE A 115 4.74 0.91 -12.82
N LYS A 116 5.17 0.66 -14.06
CA LYS A 116 5.38 1.72 -15.06
C LYS A 116 4.15 2.60 -15.27
N LYS A 117 2.95 2.02 -15.20
CA LYS A 117 1.69 2.78 -15.29
C LYS A 117 1.38 3.54 -13.99
N TRP A 118 1.60 2.92 -12.83
CA TRP A 118 1.35 3.57 -11.54
C TRP A 118 2.26 4.79 -11.32
N LEU A 119 3.50 4.73 -11.80
CA LEU A 119 4.45 5.86 -11.73
C LEU A 119 4.03 7.07 -12.60
N GLN A 120 3.14 6.87 -13.56
CA GLN A 120 2.58 7.93 -14.42
C GLN A 120 1.25 8.48 -13.90
N SER A 121 0.79 8.05 -12.74
CA SER A 121 -0.48 8.49 -12.17
C SER A 121 -0.39 9.92 -11.63
N ASP A 122 -1.48 10.67 -11.73
CA ASP A 122 -1.64 11.96 -11.06
C ASP A 122 -1.89 11.84 -9.54
N HIS A 123 -2.24 10.61 -9.08
CA HIS A 123 -2.54 10.35 -7.69
C HIS A 123 -1.27 10.02 -6.89
N GLU A 124 -0.99 10.83 -5.86
CA GLU A 124 0.24 10.78 -5.05
C GLU A 124 0.57 9.37 -4.52
N TYR A 125 -0.42 8.72 -3.90
CA TYR A 125 -0.19 7.43 -3.26
C TYR A 125 -0.19 6.27 -4.24
N THR A 126 -0.76 6.41 -5.44
CA THR A 126 -0.57 5.44 -6.52
C THR A 126 0.86 5.46 -7.03
N VAL A 127 1.45 6.66 -7.22
CA VAL A 127 2.86 6.80 -7.58
C VAL A 127 3.76 6.24 -6.48
N ARG A 128 3.50 6.63 -5.22
CA ARG A 128 4.24 6.09 -4.06
C ARG A 128 4.17 4.58 -3.99
N PHE A 129 2.98 3.99 -4.19
CA PHE A 129 2.79 2.55 -4.21
C PHE A 129 3.67 1.85 -5.27
N GLY A 130 3.77 2.42 -6.46
CA GLY A 130 4.67 1.94 -7.52
C GLY A 130 6.13 1.90 -7.06
N ILE A 131 6.62 2.99 -6.44
CA ILE A 131 8.00 3.08 -5.93
C ILE A 131 8.24 2.09 -4.79
N VAL A 132 7.33 2.01 -3.82
CA VAL A 132 7.43 1.08 -2.68
C VAL A 132 7.36 -0.37 -3.15
N THR A 133 6.58 -0.67 -4.19
CA THR A 133 6.55 -2.01 -4.80
C THR A 133 7.90 -2.38 -5.41
N LEU A 134 8.59 -1.46 -6.09
CA LEU A 134 9.96 -1.70 -6.57
C LEU A 134 10.92 -1.96 -5.39
N LEU A 135 10.80 -1.17 -4.33
CA LEU A 135 11.63 -1.32 -3.13
C LEU A 135 11.43 -2.68 -2.45
N ASP A 136 10.17 -3.15 -2.33
CA ASP A 136 9.81 -4.37 -1.61
C ASP A 136 10.14 -5.67 -2.36
N PHE A 137 10.13 -5.62 -3.70
CA PHE A 137 10.13 -6.84 -4.51
C PHE A 137 11.25 -6.93 -5.55
N TYR A 138 11.97 -5.84 -5.84
CA TYR A 138 12.90 -5.82 -6.98
C TYR A 138 14.34 -5.43 -6.63
N LEU A 139 14.63 -4.98 -5.42
CA LEU A 139 15.99 -4.58 -5.04
C LEU A 139 16.92 -5.74 -4.65
N ASP A 140 16.49 -6.98 -4.88
CA ASP A 140 17.28 -8.21 -4.71
C ASP A 140 17.55 -8.86 -6.08
N ASP A 141 17.29 -10.17 -6.22
CA ASP A 141 17.55 -10.97 -7.44
C ASP A 141 16.81 -10.47 -8.70
N ALA A 142 15.74 -9.72 -8.54
CA ALA A 142 14.94 -9.16 -9.64
C ALA A 142 15.39 -7.74 -10.06
N PHE A 143 16.50 -7.26 -9.53
CA PHE A 143 16.98 -5.91 -9.81
C PHE A 143 17.40 -5.74 -11.28
N ASP A 144 17.00 -4.61 -11.86
CA ASP A 144 17.47 -4.13 -13.16
C ASP A 144 17.85 -2.65 -13.03
N PRO A 145 19.07 -2.24 -13.49
CA PRO A 145 19.49 -0.84 -13.45
C PRO A 145 18.53 0.16 -14.09
N GLU A 146 17.68 -0.28 -15.05
CA GLU A 146 16.64 0.56 -15.63
C GLU A 146 15.67 1.10 -14.56
N MET A 147 15.46 0.37 -13.47
CA MET A 147 14.59 0.77 -12.36
C MET A 147 15.08 2.05 -11.66
N LEU A 148 16.41 2.24 -11.58
CA LEU A 148 16.98 3.48 -11.04
C LEU A 148 16.58 4.69 -11.90
N SER A 149 16.68 4.53 -13.23
CA SER A 149 16.29 5.59 -14.17
C SER A 149 14.77 5.82 -14.14
N LEU A 150 13.99 4.76 -14.03
CA LEU A 150 12.52 4.84 -13.95
C LEU A 150 12.09 5.64 -12.71
N VAL A 151 12.66 5.35 -11.54
CA VAL A 151 12.35 6.10 -10.30
C VAL A 151 12.92 7.51 -10.32
N ALA A 152 14.15 7.72 -10.84
CA ALA A 152 14.76 9.05 -10.96
C ALA A 152 13.95 10.01 -11.86
N ASN A 153 13.32 9.45 -12.90
CA ASN A 153 12.50 10.22 -13.84
C ASN A 153 11.04 10.39 -13.37
N THR A 154 10.69 9.90 -12.18
CA THR A 154 9.36 10.13 -11.60
C THR A 154 9.28 11.58 -11.09
N GLU A 155 8.85 12.48 -11.97
CA GLU A 155 8.68 13.89 -11.64
C GLU A 155 7.44 14.09 -10.77
N SER A 156 7.62 14.59 -9.54
CA SER A 156 6.51 14.96 -8.66
C SER A 156 6.93 16.03 -7.65
N GLU A 157 6.10 17.05 -7.49
CA GLU A 157 6.26 18.03 -6.42
C GLU A 157 5.66 17.54 -5.08
N LYS A 158 4.98 16.41 -5.07
CA LYS A 158 4.29 15.88 -3.90
C LYS A 158 5.28 15.29 -2.89
N PHE A 159 5.12 15.69 -1.63
CA PHE A 159 6.06 15.37 -0.54
C PHE A 159 6.28 13.87 -0.34
N TYR A 160 5.20 13.09 -0.30
CA TYR A 160 5.30 11.66 -0.03
C TYR A 160 5.83 10.84 -1.22
N VAL A 161 5.74 11.37 -2.45
CA VAL A 161 6.44 10.79 -3.62
C VAL A 161 7.94 11.04 -3.49
N LYS A 162 8.36 12.31 -3.23
CA LYS A 162 9.79 12.65 -3.03
C LYS A 162 10.44 11.82 -1.92
N MET A 163 9.71 11.58 -0.82
CA MET A 163 10.18 10.71 0.26
C MET A 163 10.37 9.26 -0.20
N ALA A 164 9.42 8.72 -0.98
CA ALA A 164 9.54 7.36 -1.51
C ALA A 164 10.73 7.21 -2.46
N VAL A 165 10.96 8.20 -3.34
CA VAL A 165 12.15 8.26 -4.23
C VAL A 165 13.43 8.23 -3.40
N ALA A 166 13.54 9.10 -2.39
CA ALA A 166 14.73 9.14 -1.53
C ALA A 166 14.93 7.81 -0.78
N TRP A 167 13.86 7.21 -0.27
CA TRP A 167 13.90 5.93 0.41
C TRP A 167 14.33 4.79 -0.54
N PHE A 168 13.76 4.73 -1.75
CA PHE A 168 14.15 3.76 -2.77
C PHE A 168 15.66 3.82 -3.05
N PHE A 169 16.22 5.00 -3.34
CA PHE A 169 17.65 5.15 -3.59
C PHE A 169 18.52 4.81 -2.38
N SER A 170 18.06 5.12 -1.16
CA SER A 170 18.82 4.77 0.04
C SER A 170 18.97 3.25 0.21
N ILE A 171 17.91 2.48 -0.09
CA ILE A 171 17.95 1.01 -0.02
C ILE A 171 18.67 0.42 -1.23
N ALA A 172 18.45 0.98 -2.43
CA ALA A 172 19.16 0.54 -3.64
C ALA A 172 20.69 0.67 -3.48
N LEU A 173 21.20 1.76 -2.88
CA LEU A 173 22.62 1.94 -2.59
C LEU A 173 23.19 0.91 -1.59
N VAL A 174 22.36 0.39 -0.69
CA VAL A 174 22.77 -0.65 0.25
C VAL A 174 22.80 -2.02 -0.42
N ASN A 175 21.79 -2.34 -1.21
CA ASN A 175 21.61 -3.69 -1.77
C ASN A 175 22.36 -3.90 -3.09
N GLN A 176 22.66 -2.82 -3.85
CA GLN A 176 23.18 -2.86 -5.22
C GLN A 176 24.42 -1.97 -5.36
N TYR A 177 25.34 -2.03 -4.39
CA TYR A 177 26.51 -1.14 -4.31
C TYR A 177 27.64 -1.49 -5.32
N GLU A 178 27.58 -2.65 -6.00
CA GLU A 178 28.62 -3.10 -6.93
C GLU A 178 28.60 -2.40 -8.29
#